data_3d14407df3bd036dfdd24dfcd1b4031f
#
_entry.id   3d14407df3bd036dfdd24dfcd1b4031f
#
_cell.length_a   1.000
_cell.length_b   1.000
_cell.length_c   1.000
_cell.angle_alpha   90.00
_cell.angle_beta   90.00
_cell.angle_gamma   90.00
#
_symmetry.space_group_name_H-M   'P 1'
#
loop_
_entity.id
_entity.type
_entity.pdbx_description
1 polymer ?
#
loop_
_entity_poly.entity_id
_entity_poly.type
_entity_poly.pdbx_seq_one_letter_code
_entity_poly.pdbx_strand_id
1 'polypeptide(L)'
;MSTKKKGSYQAEDILCFPEGIELIPYEDKALVLSVNTGNWIVLFNDEQVKYFKSLLNGKTVGEVYDLSAEDGKLPDLMKVLSSIYARDLALVGHAPHPHFLIASKYLNIYLTNACNLHCVHCFMNAGAKLKSELTSEKWKEVLSEFYAEGGEYVTFTGGEPTMYPQFEEIVMFAHQTGLKVTVLSNGLLWSEEKIRRMKSYLDEIQFSIDGVTEQDNAKVRGKNHFQKVVDTVCQFADAGVKTSVATTFTWENLSTADEYKRFVDSIRAKVGNQVFFKLTKKMLPGRGKSFSEEDNRRYYEQIDAIERYVDPTAGYANFIEGHEPNTVIRNCGFGGLSIASNGNVYFCNRIHEVDCYGNVLHEKLVDLLEQGKHSLDTTAVENVSNCHDCNLRYICGGDCRIDHFNFRGRIKEWKNELVQTRCSEEFKKRLIKKMVESFTFYYQ
;
A
#
# COMPACT_ATOMS: atom_id res chain seq x y z
N MET A 1 7.17 14.31 8.88
CA MET A 1 6.98 14.18 10.36
C MET A 1 6.69 15.54 10.94
N SER A 2 5.44 15.82 11.28
CA SER A 2 5.07 17.02 12.03
C SER A 2 5.56 16.84 13.47
N THR A 3 6.40 17.74 13.95
CA THR A 3 6.81 17.80 15.35
C THR A 3 5.59 18.13 16.21
N LYS A 4 4.87 17.11 16.69
CA LYS A 4 3.84 17.31 17.72
C LYS A 4 4.51 17.98 18.93
N LYS A 5 4.01 19.16 19.34
CA LYS A 5 4.36 19.76 20.63
C LYS A 5 4.08 18.72 21.71
N LYS A 6 4.99 18.55 22.68
CA LYS A 6 4.77 17.80 23.92
C LYS A 6 3.58 18.43 24.64
N GLY A 7 2.36 17.94 24.41
CA GLY A 7 1.18 18.26 25.18
C GLY A 7 1.03 17.21 26.28
N SER A 8 0.86 17.64 27.50
CA SER A 8 0.39 16.82 28.62
C SER A 8 -1.09 17.13 28.84
N TYR A 9 -1.89 16.12 29.08
CA TYR A 9 -3.26 16.34 29.56
C TYR A 9 -3.23 17.04 30.93
N GLN A 10 -4.20 17.93 31.17
CA GLN A 10 -4.40 18.58 32.44
C GLN A 10 -5.49 17.83 33.25
N ALA A 11 -5.55 18.05 34.56
CA ALA A 11 -6.49 17.35 35.43
C ALA A 11 -7.96 17.63 35.06
N GLU A 12 -8.27 18.83 34.62
CA GLU A 12 -9.60 19.29 34.20
C GLU A 12 -10.02 18.82 32.79
N ASP A 13 -9.10 18.24 32.02
CA ASP A 13 -9.38 17.83 30.65
C ASP A 13 -10.42 16.71 30.61
N ILE A 14 -11.44 16.88 29.75
CA ILE A 14 -12.36 15.84 29.33
C ILE A 14 -11.99 15.44 27.90
N LEU A 15 -11.75 14.15 27.69
CA LEU A 15 -11.39 13.61 26.38
C LEU A 15 -12.63 13.37 25.53
N CYS A 16 -12.68 13.99 24.38
CA CYS A 16 -13.74 13.84 23.39
C CYS A 16 -13.39 12.73 22.41
N PHE A 17 -14.11 11.60 22.51
CA PHE A 17 -13.97 10.47 21.61
C PHE A 17 -14.89 10.60 20.40
N PRO A 18 -14.51 10.06 19.21
CA PRO A 18 -15.44 9.95 18.09
C PRO A 18 -16.58 8.99 18.42
N GLU A 19 -17.70 9.14 17.72
CA GLU A 19 -18.80 8.17 17.79
C GLU A 19 -18.35 6.79 17.26
N GLY A 20 -19.01 5.72 17.77
CA GLY A 20 -18.72 4.35 17.30
C GLY A 20 -17.44 3.75 17.89
N ILE A 21 -17.14 4.04 19.17
CA ILE A 21 -16.10 3.33 19.90
C ILE A 21 -16.61 1.97 20.32
N GLU A 22 -15.90 0.92 19.89
CA GLU A 22 -16.15 -0.46 20.29
C GLU A 22 -14.96 -1.05 21.04
N LEU A 23 -15.24 -1.87 22.07
CA LEU A 23 -14.24 -2.66 22.78
C LEU A 23 -14.42 -4.12 22.37
N ILE A 24 -13.45 -4.66 21.67
CA ILE A 24 -13.43 -6.04 21.17
C ILE A 24 -12.48 -6.85 22.05
N PRO A 25 -12.97 -7.84 22.84
CA PRO A 25 -12.11 -8.71 23.63
C PRO A 25 -11.15 -9.51 22.75
N TYR A 26 -9.89 -9.62 23.17
CA TYR A 26 -8.87 -10.40 22.47
C TYR A 26 -7.91 -11.01 23.50
N GLU A 27 -8.05 -12.32 23.78
CA GLU A 27 -7.28 -13.01 24.82
C GLU A 27 -7.40 -12.27 26.18
N ASP A 28 -6.26 -11.87 26.76
CA ASP A 28 -6.14 -11.08 27.99
C ASP A 28 -6.18 -9.55 27.77
N LYS A 29 -6.47 -9.11 26.53
CA LYS A 29 -6.46 -7.72 26.08
C LYS A 29 -7.83 -7.28 25.56
N ALA A 30 -7.94 -5.98 25.29
CA ALA A 30 -9.07 -5.43 24.55
C ALA A 30 -8.59 -4.52 23.43
N LEU A 31 -9.06 -4.76 22.22
CA LEU A 31 -8.93 -3.83 21.10
C LEU A 31 -10.01 -2.76 21.23
N VAL A 32 -9.63 -1.51 21.39
CA VAL A 32 -10.52 -0.35 21.26
C VAL A 32 -10.50 0.09 19.80
N LEU A 33 -11.63 0.00 19.15
CA LEU A 33 -11.80 0.35 17.74
C LEU A 33 -12.71 1.57 17.61
N SER A 34 -12.24 2.61 16.93
CA SER A 34 -13.10 3.70 16.46
C SER A 34 -13.59 3.34 15.06
N VAL A 35 -14.82 2.83 14.98
CA VAL A 35 -15.41 2.33 13.72
C VAL A 35 -15.51 3.42 12.66
N ASN A 36 -15.84 4.65 13.07
CA ASN A 36 -16.10 5.74 12.14
C ASN A 36 -14.83 6.49 11.67
N THR A 37 -13.70 6.31 12.35
CA THR A 37 -12.44 6.96 11.96
C THR A 37 -11.36 5.99 11.51
N GLY A 38 -11.62 4.67 11.58
CA GLY A 38 -10.62 3.65 11.21
C GLY A 38 -9.41 3.66 12.13
N ASN A 39 -9.55 4.05 13.39
CA ASN A 39 -8.47 4.17 14.34
C ASN A 39 -8.60 3.15 15.48
N TRP A 40 -7.49 2.78 16.11
CA TRP A 40 -7.53 1.82 17.22
C TRP A 40 -6.36 1.98 18.18
N ILE A 41 -6.57 1.49 19.41
CA ILE A 41 -5.54 1.23 20.43
C ILE A 41 -5.77 -0.15 21.05
N VAL A 42 -4.80 -0.65 21.81
CA VAL A 42 -4.94 -1.88 22.58
C VAL A 42 -4.77 -1.59 24.07
N LEU A 43 -5.65 -2.18 24.87
CA LEU A 43 -5.60 -2.18 26.32
C LEU A 43 -5.15 -3.57 26.79
N PHE A 44 -4.17 -3.62 27.69
CA PHE A 44 -3.41 -4.84 27.99
C PHE A 44 -3.90 -5.58 29.25
N ASN A 45 -4.86 -5.03 29.98
CA ASN A 45 -5.44 -5.64 31.17
C ASN A 45 -6.76 -4.98 31.56
N ASP A 46 -7.46 -5.54 32.53
CA ASP A 46 -8.76 -5.07 33.02
C ASP A 46 -8.69 -3.67 33.66
N GLU A 47 -7.57 -3.30 34.29
CA GLU A 47 -7.39 -1.99 34.89
C GLU A 47 -7.37 -0.90 33.81
N GLN A 48 -6.65 -1.13 32.72
CA GLN A 48 -6.63 -0.22 31.58
C GLN A 48 -8.03 -0.11 30.94
N VAL A 49 -8.78 -1.20 30.85
CA VAL A 49 -10.18 -1.18 30.38
C VAL A 49 -11.06 -0.36 31.32
N LYS A 50 -10.89 -0.48 32.64
CA LYS A 50 -11.62 0.29 33.66
C LYS A 50 -11.37 1.80 33.49
N TYR A 51 -10.10 2.20 33.37
CA TYR A 51 -9.73 3.61 33.23
C TYR A 51 -10.17 4.18 31.88
N PHE A 52 -9.98 3.43 30.80
CA PHE A 52 -10.46 3.85 29.48
C PHE A 52 -11.98 4.07 29.47
N LYS A 53 -12.77 3.16 30.03
CA LYS A 53 -14.22 3.33 30.14
C LYS A 53 -14.61 4.55 30.98
N SER A 54 -13.85 4.86 32.03
CA SER A 54 -14.08 6.04 32.85
C SER A 54 -13.88 7.34 32.05
N LEU A 55 -12.80 7.43 31.25
CA LEU A 55 -12.54 8.54 30.34
C LEU A 55 -13.60 8.64 29.24
N LEU A 56 -13.98 7.51 28.64
CA LEU A 56 -15.02 7.44 27.59
C LEU A 56 -16.39 7.92 28.11
N ASN A 57 -16.69 7.69 29.38
CA ASN A 57 -17.92 8.14 30.04
C ASN A 57 -17.85 9.61 30.52
N GLY A 58 -16.84 10.36 30.12
CA GLY A 58 -16.74 11.81 30.35
C GLY A 58 -16.16 12.21 31.71
N LYS A 59 -15.53 11.29 32.46
CA LYS A 59 -14.73 11.71 33.62
C LYS A 59 -13.52 12.52 33.16
N THR A 60 -13.15 13.51 33.96
CA THR A 60 -11.92 14.27 33.72
C THR A 60 -10.67 13.37 33.90
N VAL A 61 -9.58 13.77 33.31
CA VAL A 61 -8.29 13.07 33.49
C VAL A 61 -7.88 13.01 34.94
N GLY A 62 -8.15 14.09 35.72
CA GLY A 62 -7.88 14.17 37.16
C GLY A 62 -8.72 13.17 37.97
N GLU A 63 -10.03 13.04 37.71
CA GLU A 63 -10.89 12.06 38.40
C GLU A 63 -10.42 10.64 38.16
N VAL A 64 -9.93 10.32 36.94
CA VAL A 64 -9.42 8.97 36.64
C VAL A 64 -8.00 8.80 37.19
N TYR A 65 -7.22 9.87 37.30
CA TYR A 65 -5.92 9.84 37.98
C TYR A 65 -6.09 9.48 39.46
N ASP A 66 -7.01 10.16 40.18
CA ASP A 66 -7.28 9.89 41.60
C ASP A 66 -7.75 8.43 41.77
N LEU A 67 -8.68 7.96 40.93
CA LEU A 67 -9.13 6.57 40.94
C LEU A 67 -7.97 5.59 40.75
N SER A 68 -7.04 5.86 39.82
CA SER A 68 -5.91 4.98 39.54
C SER A 68 -4.84 5.01 40.64
N ALA A 69 -4.71 6.15 41.34
CA ALA A 69 -3.84 6.28 42.50
C ALA A 69 -4.38 5.50 43.71
N GLU A 70 -5.69 5.55 43.97
CA GLU A 70 -6.38 4.75 45.00
C GLU A 70 -6.23 3.25 44.73
N ASP A 71 -6.32 2.83 43.45
CA ASP A 71 -6.11 1.44 43.05
C ASP A 71 -4.62 1.00 43.10
N GLY A 72 -3.68 1.94 43.26
CA GLY A 72 -2.23 1.68 43.15
C GLY A 72 -1.78 1.31 41.72
N LYS A 73 -2.51 1.73 40.68
CA LYS A 73 -2.36 1.33 39.28
C LYS A 73 -2.11 2.52 38.33
N LEU A 74 -1.51 3.58 38.84
CA LEU A 74 -1.17 4.77 38.05
C LEU A 74 -0.40 4.47 36.75
N PRO A 75 0.55 3.50 36.68
CA PRO A 75 1.23 3.15 35.45
C PRO A 75 0.27 2.66 34.33
N ASP A 76 -0.82 1.99 34.71
CA ASP A 76 -1.81 1.51 33.74
C ASP A 76 -2.59 2.67 33.12
N LEU A 77 -3.02 3.65 33.92
CA LEU A 77 -3.63 4.88 33.41
C LEU A 77 -2.67 5.62 32.47
N MET A 78 -1.39 5.76 32.84
CA MET A 78 -0.42 6.46 32.01
C MET A 78 -0.24 5.78 30.63
N LYS A 79 -0.28 4.44 30.58
CA LYS A 79 -0.26 3.71 29.31
C LYS A 79 -1.52 3.98 28.47
N VAL A 80 -2.71 4.01 29.09
CA VAL A 80 -3.95 4.37 28.39
C VAL A 80 -3.88 5.75 27.78
N LEU A 81 -3.49 6.76 28.57
CA LEU A 81 -3.37 8.14 28.11
C LEU A 81 -2.31 8.30 27.00
N SER A 82 -1.17 7.62 27.14
CA SER A 82 -0.11 7.61 26.12
C SER A 82 -0.61 6.99 24.80
N SER A 83 -1.37 5.90 24.87
CA SER A 83 -1.93 5.25 23.68
C SER A 83 -2.96 6.13 22.99
N ILE A 84 -3.88 6.74 23.75
CA ILE A 84 -4.85 7.70 23.22
C ILE A 84 -4.15 8.87 22.52
N TYR A 85 -3.13 9.44 23.17
CA TYR A 85 -2.35 10.55 22.64
C TYR A 85 -1.57 10.18 21.38
N ALA A 86 -0.88 9.03 21.40
CA ALA A 86 -0.03 8.59 20.28
C ALA A 86 -0.85 8.31 19.02
N ARG A 87 -2.11 7.89 19.16
CA ARG A 87 -3.01 7.58 18.07
C ARG A 87 -4.07 8.64 17.82
N ASP A 88 -4.05 9.78 18.51
CA ASP A 88 -5.10 10.81 18.42
C ASP A 88 -6.52 10.20 18.48
N LEU A 89 -6.72 9.19 19.37
CA LEU A 89 -8.00 8.48 19.47
C LEU A 89 -9.08 9.38 20.10
N ALA A 90 -8.68 10.32 20.95
CA ALA A 90 -9.52 11.36 21.51
C ALA A 90 -8.72 12.66 21.65
N LEU A 91 -9.41 13.80 21.59
CA LEU A 91 -8.81 15.13 21.75
C LEU A 91 -9.54 15.89 22.86
N VAL A 92 -8.90 16.96 23.36
CA VAL A 92 -9.54 17.88 24.32
C VAL A 92 -10.39 18.88 23.54
N GLY A 93 -11.65 19.05 23.93
CA GLY A 93 -12.56 20.06 23.38
C GLY A 93 -13.34 19.66 22.12
N HIS A 94 -12.88 18.68 21.36
CA HIS A 94 -13.60 18.16 20.19
C HIS A 94 -13.16 16.72 19.86
N ALA A 95 -14.03 15.94 19.22
CA ALA A 95 -13.69 14.61 18.75
C ALA A 95 -12.81 14.65 17.48
N PRO A 96 -11.92 13.66 17.28
CA PRO A 96 -11.20 13.51 16.03
C PRO A 96 -12.14 13.32 14.84
N HIS A 97 -11.76 13.90 13.68
CA HIS A 97 -12.48 13.72 12.42
C HIS A 97 -11.76 12.72 11.53
N PRO A 98 -12.49 11.91 10.73
CA PRO A 98 -11.88 11.00 9.79
C PRO A 98 -11.19 11.75 8.64
N HIS A 99 -10.02 11.26 8.22
CA HIS A 99 -9.30 11.69 7.03
C HIS A 99 -9.50 10.67 5.91
N PHE A 100 -9.67 11.15 4.68
CA PHE A 100 -9.88 10.29 3.53
C PHE A 100 -8.62 10.20 2.68
N LEU A 101 -8.23 8.98 2.30
CA LEU A 101 -7.17 8.80 1.29
C LEU A 101 -7.70 9.23 -0.08
N ILE A 102 -6.94 10.07 -0.76
CA ILE A 102 -7.31 10.64 -2.05
C ILE A 102 -6.57 9.87 -3.16
N ALA A 103 -7.24 8.89 -3.77
CA ALA A 103 -6.67 8.06 -4.84
C ALA A 103 -6.32 8.86 -6.10
N SER A 104 -6.99 9.99 -6.37
CA SER A 104 -6.71 10.85 -7.52
C SER A 104 -5.34 11.55 -7.50
N LYS A 105 -4.59 11.44 -6.40
CA LYS A 105 -3.21 11.94 -6.30
C LYS A 105 -2.16 11.04 -6.96
N TYR A 106 -2.54 9.86 -7.39
CA TYR A 106 -1.63 8.83 -7.93
C TYR A 106 -1.93 8.53 -9.39
N LEU A 107 -0.91 8.53 -10.22
CA LEU A 107 -0.97 8.17 -11.65
C LEU A 107 0.02 7.05 -11.95
N ASN A 108 -0.46 5.96 -12.55
CA ASN A 108 0.39 4.91 -13.07
C ASN A 108 0.52 5.05 -14.59
N ILE A 109 1.74 5.11 -15.10
CA ILE A 109 2.04 5.20 -16.53
C ILE A 109 2.74 3.94 -17.00
N TYR A 110 2.09 3.21 -17.92
CA TYR A 110 2.70 2.11 -18.66
C TYR A 110 3.34 2.68 -19.91
N LEU A 111 4.57 3.20 -19.76
CA LEU A 111 5.23 4.08 -20.72
C LEU A 111 5.43 3.44 -22.10
N THR A 112 5.72 2.14 -22.12
CA THR A 112 5.88 1.33 -23.34
C THR A 112 5.48 -0.12 -23.09
N ASN A 113 5.09 -0.82 -24.15
CA ASN A 113 4.93 -2.29 -24.11
C ASN A 113 6.24 -3.01 -24.44
N ALA A 114 7.26 -2.30 -24.93
CA ALA A 114 8.56 -2.89 -25.20
C ALA A 114 9.21 -3.41 -23.92
N CYS A 115 9.75 -4.63 -23.96
CA CYS A 115 10.52 -5.22 -22.88
C CYS A 115 11.64 -6.08 -23.41
N ASN A 116 12.81 -5.99 -22.80
CA ASN A 116 13.99 -6.81 -23.12
C ASN A 116 13.98 -8.17 -22.38
N LEU A 117 12.92 -8.46 -21.61
CA LEU A 117 12.69 -9.76 -20.95
C LEU A 117 11.38 -10.40 -21.42
N HIS A 118 11.29 -11.71 -21.22
CA HIS A 118 10.10 -12.50 -21.54
C HIS A 118 9.66 -13.34 -20.34
N CYS A 119 9.43 -12.68 -19.19
CA CYS A 119 9.07 -13.32 -17.92
C CYS A 119 7.83 -14.19 -18.05
N VAL A 120 7.86 -15.40 -17.48
CA VAL A 120 6.79 -16.40 -17.60
C VAL A 120 5.48 -15.98 -16.94
N HIS A 121 5.53 -15.10 -15.93
CA HIS A 121 4.37 -14.59 -15.18
C HIS A 121 3.95 -13.16 -15.58
N CYS A 122 4.50 -12.63 -16.68
CA CYS A 122 4.27 -11.24 -17.04
C CYS A 122 2.77 -10.97 -17.29
N PHE A 123 2.13 -10.23 -16.38
CA PHE A 123 0.71 -9.88 -16.50
C PHE A 123 0.45 -8.90 -17.67
N MET A 124 1.45 -8.09 -18.05
CA MET A 124 1.38 -7.20 -19.22
C MET A 124 1.52 -7.94 -20.55
N ASN A 125 1.99 -9.19 -20.54
CA ASN A 125 2.40 -9.89 -21.76
C ASN A 125 3.34 -9.02 -22.64
N ALA A 126 4.21 -8.24 -22.00
CA ALA A 126 5.09 -7.29 -22.64
C ALA A 126 6.12 -7.95 -23.57
N GLY A 127 6.59 -7.20 -24.55
CA GLY A 127 7.59 -7.71 -25.53
C GLY A 127 7.90 -6.66 -26.59
N ALA A 128 7.14 -6.63 -27.68
CA ALA A 128 7.34 -5.67 -28.75
C ALA A 128 6.71 -4.31 -28.44
N LYS A 129 7.32 -3.23 -28.90
CA LYS A 129 6.73 -1.88 -28.91
C LYS A 129 5.43 -1.88 -29.71
N LEU A 130 4.39 -1.23 -29.19
CA LEU A 130 3.15 -1.03 -29.94
C LEU A 130 3.33 0.10 -30.96
N LYS A 131 2.66 -0.01 -32.12
CA LYS A 131 2.70 1.03 -33.15
C LYS A 131 2.00 2.34 -32.69
N SER A 132 1.08 2.24 -31.76
CA SER A 132 0.23 3.33 -31.26
C SER A 132 0.71 3.90 -29.92
N GLU A 133 1.97 3.71 -29.54
CA GLU A 133 2.49 4.32 -28.30
C GLU A 133 2.53 5.83 -28.38
N LEU A 134 2.17 6.48 -27.28
CA LEU A 134 2.16 7.94 -27.16
C LEU A 134 3.57 8.53 -27.37
N THR A 135 3.62 9.75 -27.88
CA THR A 135 4.86 10.52 -28.01
C THR A 135 5.29 11.11 -26.67
N SER A 136 6.54 11.53 -26.56
CA SER A 136 7.07 12.21 -25.37
C SER A 136 6.31 13.51 -25.06
N GLU A 137 5.92 14.25 -26.10
CA GLU A 137 5.14 15.48 -25.96
C GLU A 137 3.78 15.22 -25.35
N LYS A 138 3.07 14.15 -25.78
CA LYS A 138 1.79 13.80 -25.20
C LYS A 138 1.91 13.32 -23.75
N TRP A 139 2.96 12.59 -23.42
CA TRP A 139 3.24 12.23 -22.02
C TRP A 139 3.49 13.44 -21.14
N LYS A 140 4.24 14.43 -21.61
CA LYS A 140 4.46 15.69 -20.88
C LYS A 140 3.18 16.50 -20.70
N GLU A 141 2.31 16.54 -21.72
CA GLU A 141 0.99 17.15 -21.60
C GLU A 141 0.17 16.49 -20.49
N VAL A 142 0.06 15.14 -20.50
CA VAL A 142 -0.64 14.36 -19.46
C VAL A 142 -0.09 14.64 -18.06
N LEU A 143 1.24 14.68 -17.89
CA LEU A 143 1.88 14.95 -16.61
C LEU A 143 1.59 16.37 -16.11
N SER A 144 1.62 17.36 -17.02
CA SER A 144 1.30 18.76 -16.69
C SER A 144 -0.15 18.93 -16.27
N GLU A 145 -1.10 18.33 -17.01
CA GLU A 145 -2.52 18.35 -16.66
C GLU A 145 -2.76 17.63 -15.33
N PHE A 146 -2.14 16.48 -15.12
CA PHE A 146 -2.27 15.72 -13.87
C PHE A 146 -1.79 16.53 -12.66
N TYR A 147 -0.65 17.18 -12.75
CA TYR A 147 -0.14 18.05 -11.70
C TYR A 147 -1.05 19.26 -11.45
N ALA A 148 -1.55 19.90 -12.51
CA ALA A 148 -2.47 21.04 -12.41
C ALA A 148 -3.81 20.66 -11.69
N GLU A 149 -4.26 19.42 -11.86
CA GLU A 149 -5.43 18.86 -11.17
C GLU A 149 -5.15 18.33 -9.75
N GLY A 150 -3.97 18.65 -9.20
CA GLY A 150 -3.59 18.28 -7.82
C GLY A 150 -2.99 16.90 -7.68
N GLY A 151 -2.52 16.29 -8.78
CA GLY A 151 -1.72 15.07 -8.77
C GLY A 151 -0.40 15.27 -8.05
N GLU A 152 0.05 14.28 -7.30
CA GLU A 152 1.28 14.37 -6.49
C GLU A 152 2.31 13.28 -6.85
N TYR A 153 1.85 12.11 -7.24
CA TYR A 153 2.69 10.91 -7.40
C TYR A 153 2.52 10.30 -8.79
N VAL A 154 3.62 10.03 -9.47
CA VAL A 154 3.62 9.27 -10.72
C VAL A 154 4.51 8.04 -10.62
N THR A 155 3.99 6.91 -11.09
CA THR A 155 4.75 5.67 -11.21
C THR A 155 4.94 5.32 -12.68
N PHE A 156 6.17 5.26 -13.14
CA PHE A 156 6.52 4.78 -14.48
C PHE A 156 6.80 3.29 -14.47
N THR A 157 6.10 2.57 -15.30
CA THR A 157 6.19 1.12 -15.50
C THR A 157 5.91 0.76 -16.97
N GLY A 158 5.44 -0.44 -17.25
CA GLY A 158 5.06 -0.91 -18.57
C GLY A 158 5.64 -2.29 -18.86
N GLY A 159 6.24 -2.47 -20.05
CA GLY A 159 7.16 -3.56 -20.29
C GLY A 159 8.44 -3.32 -19.50
N GLU A 160 9.37 -2.60 -20.09
CA GLU A 160 10.50 -2.01 -19.37
C GLU A 160 10.57 -0.51 -19.70
N PRO A 161 10.31 0.38 -18.74
CA PRO A 161 10.19 1.82 -19.02
C PRO A 161 11.47 2.41 -19.58
N THR A 162 12.64 1.89 -19.20
CA THR A 162 13.94 2.36 -19.73
C THR A 162 14.18 2.04 -21.21
N MET A 163 13.32 1.24 -21.84
CA MET A 163 13.30 1.01 -23.28
C MET A 163 12.55 2.08 -24.08
N TYR A 164 11.79 2.94 -23.41
CA TYR A 164 11.18 4.09 -24.10
C TYR A 164 12.28 5.10 -24.47
N PRO A 165 12.41 5.51 -25.73
CA PRO A 165 13.55 6.31 -26.17
C PRO A 165 13.77 7.61 -25.39
N GLN A 166 12.70 8.31 -25.00
CA GLN A 166 12.72 9.56 -24.25
C GLN A 166 12.46 9.34 -22.75
N PHE A 167 12.73 8.15 -22.20
CA PHE A 167 12.49 7.82 -20.79
C PHE A 167 13.09 8.83 -19.82
N GLU A 168 14.40 9.13 -19.98
CA GLU A 168 15.09 10.06 -19.09
C GLU A 168 14.45 11.46 -19.13
N GLU A 169 14.13 11.93 -20.33
CA GLU A 169 13.50 13.23 -20.55
C GLU A 169 12.13 13.34 -19.87
N ILE A 170 11.29 12.32 -19.98
CA ILE A 170 9.94 12.30 -19.37
C ILE A 170 10.03 12.24 -17.85
N VAL A 171 10.93 11.42 -17.29
CA VAL A 171 11.14 11.32 -15.84
C VAL A 171 11.65 12.65 -15.27
N MET A 172 12.64 13.27 -15.93
CA MET A 172 13.13 14.59 -15.52
C MET A 172 12.02 15.64 -15.56
N PHE A 173 11.21 15.63 -16.62
CA PHE A 173 10.08 16.55 -16.77
C PHE A 173 9.06 16.36 -15.65
N ALA A 174 8.67 15.12 -15.31
CA ALA A 174 7.73 14.82 -14.24
C ALA A 174 8.23 15.37 -12.89
N HIS A 175 9.50 15.13 -12.57
CA HIS A 175 10.11 15.65 -11.34
C HIS A 175 10.17 17.19 -11.32
N GLN A 176 10.58 17.81 -12.44
CA GLN A 176 10.63 19.27 -12.57
C GLN A 176 9.25 19.94 -12.49
N THR A 177 8.20 19.26 -12.91
CA THR A 177 6.81 19.71 -12.76
C THR A 177 6.36 19.71 -11.28
N GLY A 178 7.05 18.99 -10.41
CA GLY A 178 6.76 18.89 -8.96
C GLY A 178 6.16 17.55 -8.52
N LEU A 179 6.04 16.60 -9.44
CA LEU A 179 5.56 15.26 -9.13
C LEU A 179 6.65 14.43 -8.42
N LYS A 180 6.25 13.62 -7.46
CA LYS A 180 7.10 12.57 -6.89
C LYS A 180 7.13 11.38 -7.81
N VAL A 181 8.34 10.97 -8.18
CA VAL A 181 8.57 9.98 -9.24
C VAL A 181 9.02 8.64 -8.68
N THR A 182 8.26 7.60 -9.00
CA THR A 182 8.63 6.20 -8.77
C THR A 182 8.85 5.50 -10.12
N VAL A 183 9.89 4.67 -10.23
CA VAL A 183 10.13 3.84 -11.40
C VAL A 183 10.14 2.36 -11.00
N LEU A 184 9.39 1.53 -11.76
CA LEU A 184 9.43 0.08 -11.65
C LEU A 184 10.19 -0.48 -12.84
N SER A 185 11.34 -1.12 -12.60
CA SER A 185 12.25 -1.57 -13.66
C SER A 185 12.74 -3.00 -13.44
N ASN A 186 13.05 -3.69 -14.53
CA ASN A 186 13.74 -4.98 -14.46
C ASN A 186 15.25 -4.84 -14.18
N GLY A 187 15.81 -3.63 -14.21
CA GLY A 187 17.16 -3.31 -13.77
C GLY A 187 18.27 -3.50 -14.79
N LEU A 188 18.03 -4.13 -15.96
CA LEU A 188 19.12 -4.51 -16.87
C LEU A 188 19.74 -3.35 -17.65
N LEU A 189 18.97 -2.28 -17.89
CA LEU A 189 19.40 -1.16 -18.77
C LEU A 189 19.90 0.06 -17.99
N TRP A 190 20.17 -0.10 -16.70
CA TRP A 190 20.82 0.91 -15.89
C TRP A 190 22.35 0.74 -15.94
N SER A 191 23.04 1.80 -16.37
CA SER A 191 24.49 1.93 -16.25
C SER A 191 24.81 2.91 -15.13
N GLU A 192 26.03 2.86 -14.59
CA GLU A 192 26.51 3.80 -13.58
C GLU A 192 26.34 5.26 -14.01
N GLU A 193 26.59 5.54 -15.30
CA GLU A 193 26.41 6.85 -15.86
C GLU A 193 24.94 7.28 -15.87
N LYS A 194 24.01 6.38 -16.27
CA LYS A 194 22.56 6.64 -16.24
C LYS A 194 22.09 6.85 -14.80
N ILE A 195 22.54 6.04 -13.85
CA ILE A 195 22.22 6.19 -12.42
C ILE A 195 22.66 7.57 -11.92
N ARG A 196 23.88 7.99 -12.24
CA ARG A 196 24.42 9.28 -11.81
C ARG A 196 23.62 10.45 -12.35
N ARG A 197 23.14 10.37 -13.62
CA ARG A 197 22.29 11.40 -14.21
C ARG A 197 20.88 11.45 -13.63
N MET A 198 20.30 10.27 -13.31
CA MET A 198 18.89 10.15 -13.02
C MET A 198 18.55 10.17 -11.51
N LYS A 199 19.50 9.88 -10.64
CA LYS A 199 19.25 9.68 -9.20
C LYS A 199 18.53 10.85 -8.50
N SER A 200 18.77 12.09 -8.91
CA SER A 200 18.14 13.29 -8.34
C SER A 200 16.72 13.56 -8.85
N TYR A 201 16.25 12.80 -9.82
CA TYR A 201 14.91 12.89 -10.38
C TYR A 201 14.00 11.72 -9.98
N LEU A 202 14.48 10.84 -9.11
CA LEU A 202 13.77 9.67 -8.64
C LEU A 202 13.58 9.75 -7.13
N ASP A 203 12.34 9.73 -6.67
CA ASP A 203 12.01 9.61 -5.25
C ASP A 203 12.09 8.15 -4.80
N GLU A 204 11.67 7.21 -5.66
CA GLU A 204 11.76 5.78 -5.40
C GLU A 204 12.04 5.00 -6.68
N ILE A 205 12.83 3.93 -6.56
CA ILE A 205 12.99 2.93 -7.61
C ILE A 205 12.74 1.52 -7.06
N GLN A 206 12.00 0.72 -7.82
CA GLN A 206 11.75 -0.67 -7.48
C GLN A 206 12.29 -1.58 -8.57
N PHE A 207 13.07 -2.57 -8.16
CA PHE A 207 13.60 -3.60 -9.04
C PHE A 207 12.88 -4.92 -8.83
N SER A 208 12.79 -5.69 -9.91
CA SER A 208 12.13 -6.99 -9.86
C SER A 208 13.18 -8.10 -9.87
N ILE A 209 13.23 -8.90 -8.80
CA ILE A 209 14.07 -10.09 -8.67
C ILE A 209 13.17 -11.23 -8.17
N ASP A 210 12.97 -12.27 -8.99
CA ASP A 210 12.01 -13.34 -8.71
C ASP A 210 12.68 -14.68 -8.35
N GLY A 211 13.86 -14.63 -7.78
CA GLY A 211 14.56 -15.80 -7.28
C GLY A 211 15.68 -15.39 -6.34
N VAL A 212 16.19 -16.33 -5.56
CA VAL A 212 17.26 -16.09 -4.57
C VAL A 212 18.64 -16.43 -5.11
N THR A 213 18.69 -17.07 -6.28
CA THR A 213 19.90 -17.40 -7.06
C THR A 213 19.69 -17.08 -8.52
N GLU A 214 20.79 -17.03 -9.31
CA GLU A 214 20.69 -16.91 -10.78
C GLU A 214 19.83 -18.03 -11.38
N GLN A 215 19.99 -19.27 -10.89
CA GLN A 215 19.24 -20.41 -11.41
C GLN A 215 17.74 -20.29 -11.15
N ASP A 216 17.33 -19.87 -9.96
CA ASP A 216 15.91 -19.73 -9.60
C ASP A 216 15.27 -18.54 -10.29
N ASN A 217 15.97 -17.41 -10.32
CA ASN A 217 15.51 -16.24 -11.03
C ASN A 217 15.38 -16.46 -12.54
N ALA A 218 16.29 -17.28 -13.12
CA ALA A 218 16.28 -17.59 -14.55
C ALA A 218 15.05 -18.41 -14.97
N LYS A 219 14.45 -19.20 -14.08
CA LYS A 219 13.19 -19.92 -14.35
C LYS A 219 12.04 -18.98 -14.71
N VAL A 220 12.09 -17.77 -14.19
CA VAL A 220 11.03 -16.76 -14.35
C VAL A 220 11.43 -15.64 -15.31
N ARG A 221 12.63 -15.08 -15.14
CA ARG A 221 13.07 -13.87 -15.87
C ARG A 221 14.06 -14.12 -17.01
N GLY A 222 14.61 -15.32 -17.10
CA GLY A 222 15.67 -15.65 -18.04
C GLY A 222 17.07 -15.51 -17.43
N LYS A 223 18.07 -16.02 -18.16
CA LYS A 223 19.48 -16.07 -17.72
C LYS A 223 20.14 -14.68 -17.72
N ASN A 224 21.21 -14.55 -16.94
CA ASN A 224 22.06 -13.36 -16.85
C ASN A 224 21.33 -12.10 -16.35
N HIS A 225 20.25 -12.28 -15.60
CA HIS A 225 19.48 -11.17 -15.02
C HIS A 225 19.88 -10.91 -13.56
N PHE A 226 19.97 -11.95 -12.75
CA PHE A 226 20.04 -11.87 -11.28
C PHE A 226 21.21 -11.00 -10.78
N GLN A 227 22.45 -11.39 -11.09
CA GLN A 227 23.62 -10.68 -10.56
C GLN A 227 23.67 -9.23 -11.03
N LYS A 228 23.38 -8.99 -12.32
CA LYS A 228 23.35 -7.64 -12.89
C LYS A 228 22.37 -6.72 -12.12
N VAL A 229 21.21 -7.24 -11.77
CA VAL A 229 20.18 -6.45 -11.07
C VAL A 229 20.50 -6.28 -9.59
N VAL A 230 21.07 -7.28 -8.93
CA VAL A 230 21.60 -7.15 -7.55
C VAL A 230 22.64 -6.02 -7.49
N ASP A 231 23.56 -5.95 -8.44
CA ASP A 231 24.56 -4.88 -8.50
C ASP A 231 23.90 -3.51 -8.74
N THR A 232 22.90 -3.45 -9.62
CA THR A 232 22.13 -2.22 -9.89
C THR A 232 21.37 -1.76 -8.64
N VAL A 233 20.76 -2.68 -7.88
CA VAL A 233 20.08 -2.38 -6.59
C VAL A 233 21.05 -1.73 -5.61
N CYS A 234 22.26 -2.32 -5.45
CA CYS A 234 23.27 -1.77 -4.56
C CYS A 234 23.74 -0.37 -5.01
N GLN A 235 23.97 -0.16 -6.31
CA GLN A 235 24.36 1.14 -6.85
C GLN A 235 23.32 2.24 -6.59
N PHE A 236 22.02 1.93 -6.69
CA PHE A 236 20.96 2.89 -6.38
C PHE A 236 20.84 3.18 -4.88
N ALA A 237 20.99 2.17 -4.04
CA ALA A 237 21.01 2.34 -2.59
C ALA A 237 22.19 3.23 -2.16
N ASP A 238 23.41 2.94 -2.65
CA ASP A 238 24.59 3.76 -2.41
C ASP A 238 24.48 5.20 -2.94
N ALA A 239 23.71 5.38 -4.02
CA ALA A 239 23.40 6.69 -4.58
C ALA A 239 22.35 7.49 -3.76
N GLY A 240 21.79 6.90 -2.70
CA GLY A 240 20.84 7.52 -1.77
C GLY A 240 19.39 7.58 -2.29
N VAL A 241 19.06 6.85 -3.34
CA VAL A 241 17.67 6.74 -3.84
C VAL A 241 16.94 5.68 -3.03
N LYS A 242 15.71 5.97 -2.59
CA LYS A 242 14.86 4.98 -1.92
C LYS A 242 14.64 3.77 -2.85
N THR A 243 15.26 2.66 -2.49
CA THR A 243 15.36 1.48 -3.36
C THR A 243 14.61 0.31 -2.76
N SER A 244 13.84 -0.39 -3.60
CA SER A 244 13.14 -1.60 -3.20
C SER A 244 13.33 -2.74 -4.20
N VAL A 245 13.27 -3.97 -3.68
CA VAL A 245 13.24 -5.21 -4.47
C VAL A 245 11.86 -5.83 -4.30
N ALA A 246 11.16 -6.03 -5.41
CA ALA A 246 9.91 -6.78 -5.45
C ALA A 246 10.19 -8.19 -5.98
N THR A 247 9.72 -9.19 -5.24
CA THR A 247 9.85 -10.60 -5.61
C THR A 247 8.46 -11.21 -5.79
N THR A 248 8.22 -11.77 -6.97
CA THR A 248 7.03 -12.57 -7.27
C THR A 248 7.48 -13.99 -7.57
N PHE A 249 7.30 -14.89 -6.63
CA PHE A 249 7.57 -16.30 -6.85
C PHE A 249 6.50 -16.95 -7.72
N THR A 250 6.86 -18.05 -8.33
CA THR A 250 5.96 -19.06 -8.89
C THR A 250 6.18 -20.36 -8.15
N TRP A 251 5.37 -21.38 -8.39
CA TRP A 251 5.57 -22.69 -7.75
C TRP A 251 6.91 -23.33 -8.15
N GLU A 252 7.47 -22.98 -9.32
CA GLU A 252 8.72 -23.56 -9.84
C GLU A 252 9.99 -22.95 -9.22
N ASN A 253 9.90 -21.77 -8.62
CA ASN A 253 11.05 -21.06 -8.04
C ASN A 253 10.81 -20.53 -6.62
N LEU A 254 9.76 -21.00 -5.97
CA LEU A 254 9.46 -20.63 -4.58
C LEU A 254 10.61 -21.09 -3.68
N SER A 255 11.24 -20.15 -2.99
CA SER A 255 12.33 -20.41 -2.06
C SER A 255 11.82 -20.83 -0.68
N THR A 256 12.67 -21.45 0.10
CA THR A 256 12.49 -21.58 1.54
C THR A 256 12.72 -20.23 2.24
N ALA A 257 12.23 -20.11 3.47
CA ALA A 257 12.43 -18.92 4.27
C ALA A 257 13.93 -18.65 4.56
N ASP A 258 14.70 -19.71 4.83
CA ASP A 258 16.15 -19.60 5.05
C ASP A 258 16.91 -19.12 3.80
N GLU A 259 16.55 -19.61 2.62
CA GLU A 259 17.16 -19.16 1.36
C GLU A 259 16.84 -17.70 1.08
N TYR A 260 15.59 -17.29 1.25
CA TYR A 260 15.22 -15.91 1.05
C TYR A 260 15.88 -14.98 2.08
N LYS A 261 15.99 -15.43 3.33
CA LYS A 261 16.73 -14.69 4.36
C LYS A 261 18.20 -14.50 3.98
N ARG A 262 18.89 -15.54 3.54
CA ARG A 262 20.29 -15.42 3.09
C ARG A 262 20.43 -14.46 1.91
N PHE A 263 19.49 -14.46 0.97
CA PHE A 263 19.46 -13.50 -0.12
C PHE A 263 19.33 -12.04 0.39
N VAL A 264 18.36 -11.77 1.27
CA VAL A 264 18.18 -10.45 1.89
C VAL A 264 19.43 -10.01 2.65
N ASP A 265 19.97 -10.90 3.50
CA ASP A 265 21.16 -10.63 4.29
C ASP A 265 22.40 -10.35 3.42
N SER A 266 22.50 -11.01 2.25
CA SER A 266 23.61 -10.78 1.30
C SER A 266 23.59 -9.37 0.69
N ILE A 267 22.42 -8.80 0.46
CA ILE A 267 22.26 -7.42 -0.02
C ILE A 267 22.47 -6.45 1.16
N ARG A 268 21.90 -6.72 2.33
CA ARG A 268 22.08 -5.90 3.54
C ARG A 268 23.54 -5.82 3.98
N ALA A 269 24.31 -6.87 3.78
CA ALA A 269 25.75 -6.86 4.06
C ALA A 269 26.53 -5.87 3.17
N LYS A 270 26.02 -5.53 1.99
CA LYS A 270 26.66 -4.57 1.06
C LYS A 270 26.23 -3.13 1.33
N VAL A 271 24.92 -2.91 1.53
CA VAL A 271 24.32 -1.56 1.57
C VAL A 271 23.51 -1.27 2.84
N GLY A 272 23.67 -2.07 3.88
CA GLY A 272 22.89 -1.92 5.12
C GLY A 272 21.40 -2.12 4.91
N ASN A 273 20.58 -1.42 5.69
CA ASN A 273 19.12 -1.49 5.63
C ASN A 273 18.51 -0.48 4.64
N GLN A 274 19.26 -0.06 3.61
CA GLN A 274 18.79 0.95 2.65
C GLN A 274 17.88 0.38 1.57
N VAL A 275 17.77 -0.97 1.46
CA VAL A 275 16.94 -1.65 0.48
C VAL A 275 15.74 -2.29 1.16
N PHE A 276 14.54 -1.98 0.66
CA PHE A 276 13.28 -2.58 1.12
C PHE A 276 12.94 -3.81 0.27
N PHE A 277 12.50 -4.89 0.91
CA PHE A 277 12.11 -6.12 0.24
C PHE A 277 10.60 -6.28 0.32
N LYS A 278 9.98 -6.50 -0.84
CA LYS A 278 8.52 -6.67 -0.99
C LYS A 278 8.24 -8.03 -1.60
N LEU A 279 7.50 -8.88 -0.93
CA LEU A 279 7.00 -10.14 -1.47
C LEU A 279 5.60 -9.96 -2.02
N THR A 280 5.37 -10.36 -3.27
CA THR A 280 4.03 -10.36 -3.86
C THR A 280 3.22 -11.49 -3.24
N LYS A 281 2.13 -11.16 -2.55
CA LYS A 281 1.30 -12.13 -1.82
C LYS A 281 0.22 -12.80 -2.67
N LYS A 282 0.15 -12.46 -3.96
CA LYS A 282 -0.81 -13.04 -4.91
C LYS A 282 -0.18 -13.21 -6.28
N MET A 283 -0.39 -14.38 -6.86
CA MET A 283 -0.03 -14.62 -8.26
C MET A 283 -1.14 -14.08 -9.17
N LEU A 284 -0.80 -13.10 -9.99
CA LEU A 284 -1.73 -12.55 -10.98
C LEU A 284 -1.72 -13.44 -12.24
N PRO A 285 -2.86 -13.57 -12.93
CA PRO A 285 -2.87 -14.23 -14.24
C PRO A 285 -2.00 -13.44 -15.21
N GLY A 286 -1.20 -14.14 -16.00
CA GLY A 286 -0.31 -13.54 -16.98
C GLY A 286 0.31 -14.59 -17.89
N ARG A 287 0.76 -14.20 -19.04
CA ARG A 287 1.46 -15.01 -20.06
C ARG A 287 1.11 -16.51 -20.05
N GLY A 288 -0.21 -16.82 -20.18
CA GLY A 288 -0.71 -18.20 -20.23
C GLY A 288 -0.80 -18.93 -18.89
N LYS A 289 -0.61 -18.23 -17.76
CA LYS A 289 -0.79 -18.80 -16.42
C LYS A 289 -2.04 -18.22 -15.76
N SER A 290 -2.84 -19.09 -15.18
CA SER A 290 -3.94 -18.77 -14.29
C SER A 290 -3.79 -19.57 -12.99
N PHE A 291 -4.36 -19.06 -11.90
CA PHE A 291 -4.26 -19.66 -10.59
C PHE A 291 -5.65 -19.73 -9.97
N SER A 292 -5.98 -20.86 -9.34
CA SER A 292 -7.21 -21.02 -8.59
C SER A 292 -7.19 -20.17 -7.31
N GLU A 293 -8.35 -19.97 -6.68
CA GLU A 293 -8.42 -19.33 -5.36
C GLU A 293 -7.67 -20.13 -4.30
N GLU A 294 -7.71 -21.46 -4.39
CA GLU A 294 -6.96 -22.36 -3.51
C GLU A 294 -5.44 -22.21 -3.68
N ASP A 295 -4.96 -22.11 -4.94
CA ASP A 295 -3.54 -21.87 -5.22
C ASP A 295 -3.11 -20.52 -4.61
N ASN A 296 -3.91 -19.48 -4.78
CA ASN A 296 -3.60 -18.17 -4.23
C ASN A 296 -3.63 -18.15 -2.70
N ARG A 297 -4.53 -18.91 -2.06
CA ARG A 297 -4.56 -19.04 -0.60
C ARG A 297 -3.30 -19.73 -0.08
N ARG A 298 -2.93 -20.87 -0.64
CA ARG A 298 -1.71 -21.60 -0.27
C ARG A 298 -0.46 -20.76 -0.51
N TYR A 299 -0.43 -20.06 -1.64
CA TYR A 299 0.67 -19.16 -1.98
C TYR A 299 0.80 -18.04 -0.94
N TYR A 300 -0.31 -17.37 -0.60
CA TYR A 300 -0.33 -16.34 0.43
C TYR A 300 0.25 -16.83 1.77
N GLU A 301 -0.17 -18.00 2.23
CA GLU A 301 0.28 -18.59 3.49
C GLU A 301 1.80 -18.85 3.50
N GLN A 302 2.34 -19.34 2.39
CA GLN A 302 3.78 -19.59 2.27
C GLN A 302 4.58 -18.28 2.21
N ILE A 303 4.13 -17.31 1.43
CA ILE A 303 4.80 -16.01 1.33
C ILE A 303 4.75 -15.24 2.66
N ASP A 304 3.63 -15.29 3.35
CA ASP A 304 3.49 -14.66 4.66
C ASP A 304 4.40 -15.32 5.71
N ALA A 305 4.58 -16.65 5.64
CA ALA A 305 5.53 -17.36 6.49
C ALA A 305 6.99 -16.96 6.20
N ILE A 306 7.37 -16.81 4.94
CA ILE A 306 8.70 -16.32 4.53
C ILE A 306 8.92 -14.90 5.04
N GLU A 307 7.98 -14.00 4.81
CA GLU A 307 8.09 -12.60 5.24
C GLU A 307 8.27 -12.49 6.76
N ARG A 308 7.46 -13.22 7.55
CA ARG A 308 7.57 -13.22 9.01
C ARG A 308 8.89 -13.83 9.52
N TYR A 309 9.43 -14.80 8.82
CA TYR A 309 10.73 -15.39 9.20
C TYR A 309 11.91 -14.44 8.91
N VAL A 310 11.88 -13.77 7.78
CA VAL A 310 12.96 -12.86 7.34
C VAL A 310 12.97 -11.57 8.15
N ASP A 311 11.80 -11.03 8.40
CA ASP A 311 11.61 -9.81 9.18
C ASP A 311 10.33 -9.92 10.03
N PRO A 312 10.42 -10.53 11.22
CA PRO A 312 9.27 -10.74 12.09
C PRO A 312 8.52 -9.46 12.46
N THR A 313 9.21 -8.34 12.39
CA THR A 313 8.71 -7.04 12.86
C THR A 313 8.26 -6.13 11.73
N ALA A 314 8.78 -6.29 10.51
CA ALA A 314 8.43 -5.43 9.37
C ALA A 314 6.94 -5.47 9.03
N GLY A 315 6.31 -6.63 9.14
CA GLY A 315 4.88 -6.79 8.90
C GLY A 315 4.01 -6.00 9.88
N TYR A 316 4.44 -5.86 11.13
CA TYR A 316 3.74 -5.11 12.16
C TYR A 316 4.03 -3.61 12.08
N ALA A 317 5.31 -3.24 11.92
CA ALA A 317 5.72 -1.86 11.74
C ALA A 317 5.04 -1.25 10.49
N ASN A 318 5.14 -1.92 9.35
CA ASN A 318 4.52 -1.46 8.11
C ASN A 318 2.99 -1.34 8.21
N PHE A 319 2.33 -2.23 8.97
CA PHE A 319 0.89 -2.16 9.14
C PHE A 319 0.48 -0.94 9.97
N ILE A 320 1.14 -0.70 11.11
CA ILE A 320 0.79 0.43 11.99
C ILE A 320 1.18 1.78 11.35
N GLU A 321 2.33 1.84 10.68
CA GLU A 321 2.81 3.04 9.99
C GLU A 321 1.99 3.36 8.74
N GLY A 322 1.49 2.32 8.05
CA GLY A 322 0.60 2.47 6.89
C GLY A 322 -0.83 2.88 7.25
N HIS A 323 -1.19 2.87 8.54
CA HIS A 323 -2.49 3.29 9.04
C HIS A 323 -2.35 4.53 9.92
N GLU A 324 -2.21 5.69 9.29
CA GLU A 324 -2.21 6.96 10.02
C GLU A 324 -3.48 7.10 10.87
N PRO A 325 -3.37 7.65 12.09
CA PRO A 325 -4.52 7.85 12.97
C PRO A 325 -5.68 8.56 12.28
N ASN A 326 -6.89 8.07 12.51
CA ASN A 326 -8.13 8.63 11.95
C ASN A 326 -8.20 8.69 10.41
N THR A 327 -7.38 7.89 9.72
CA THR A 327 -7.44 7.74 8.26
C THR A 327 -8.32 6.56 7.88
N VAL A 328 -9.40 6.83 7.14
CA VAL A 328 -10.34 5.81 6.69
C VAL A 328 -10.00 5.29 5.31
N ILE A 329 -9.91 3.98 5.18
CA ILE A 329 -9.71 3.29 3.90
C ILE A 329 -11.08 2.95 3.32
N ARG A 330 -11.55 3.77 2.37
CA ARG A 330 -12.87 3.55 1.72
C ARG A 330 -12.80 2.59 0.55
N ASN A 331 -11.60 2.38 -0.02
CA ASN A 331 -11.42 1.60 -1.24
C ASN A 331 -9.98 1.08 -1.33
N CYS A 332 -9.74 0.08 -2.16
CA CYS A 332 -8.41 -0.46 -2.46
C CYS A 332 -7.56 0.43 -3.41
N GLY A 333 -7.99 1.65 -3.69
CA GLY A 333 -7.38 2.53 -4.70
C GLY A 333 -7.99 2.38 -6.10
N PHE A 334 -9.06 1.57 -6.25
CA PHE A 334 -9.84 1.51 -7.48
C PHE A 334 -10.46 2.90 -7.76
N GLY A 335 -10.35 3.37 -9.01
CA GLY A 335 -10.69 4.75 -9.38
C GLY A 335 -9.47 5.65 -9.57
N GLY A 336 -8.28 5.25 -9.08
CA GLY A 336 -7.01 5.88 -9.44
C GLY A 336 -6.62 5.59 -10.90
N LEU A 337 -6.02 6.57 -11.58
CA LEU A 337 -5.74 6.42 -13.01
C LEU A 337 -4.51 5.56 -13.30
N SER A 338 -4.66 4.72 -14.31
CA SER A 338 -3.56 4.01 -14.98
C SER A 338 -3.68 4.24 -16.49
N ILE A 339 -2.61 4.71 -17.12
CA ILE A 339 -2.60 5.02 -18.55
C ILE A 339 -1.64 4.07 -19.26
N ALA A 340 -2.17 3.32 -20.23
CA ALA A 340 -1.38 2.42 -21.06
C ALA A 340 -0.59 3.20 -22.12
N SER A 341 0.41 2.56 -22.71
CA SER A 341 1.32 3.19 -23.69
C SER A 341 0.61 3.76 -24.94
N ASN A 342 -0.58 3.26 -25.26
CA ASN A 342 -1.40 3.74 -26.38
C ASN A 342 -2.44 4.81 -25.95
N GLY A 343 -2.35 5.31 -24.73
CA GLY A 343 -3.23 6.35 -24.20
C GLY A 343 -4.53 5.86 -23.60
N ASN A 344 -4.81 4.56 -23.61
CA ASN A 344 -6.00 4.00 -22.96
C ASN A 344 -5.92 4.18 -21.45
N VAL A 345 -7.03 4.57 -20.84
CA VAL A 345 -7.16 4.88 -19.42
C VAL A 345 -7.97 3.80 -18.71
N TYR A 346 -7.47 3.43 -17.54
CA TYR A 346 -8.05 2.43 -16.67
C TYR A 346 -8.12 2.96 -15.24
N PHE A 347 -9.12 2.52 -14.46
CA PHE A 347 -9.26 2.89 -13.05
C PHE A 347 -8.67 1.86 -12.07
N CYS A 348 -7.70 1.09 -12.55
CA CYS A 348 -6.93 0.14 -11.76
C CYS A 348 -5.58 -0.11 -12.45
N ASN A 349 -4.54 -0.35 -11.68
CA ASN A 349 -3.24 -0.73 -12.22
C ASN A 349 -3.21 -2.16 -12.83
N ARG A 350 -4.25 -2.97 -12.60
CA ARG A 350 -4.45 -4.28 -13.24
C ARG A 350 -5.15 -4.11 -14.60
N ILE A 351 -4.55 -3.34 -15.51
CA ILE A 351 -5.16 -2.85 -16.75
C ILE A 351 -5.67 -3.93 -17.71
N HIS A 352 -5.19 -5.18 -17.59
CA HIS A 352 -5.67 -6.30 -18.41
C HIS A 352 -6.87 -7.04 -17.80
N GLU A 353 -7.31 -6.63 -16.63
CA GLU A 353 -8.42 -7.26 -15.91
C GLU A 353 -9.63 -6.33 -15.75
N VAL A 354 -9.54 -5.13 -16.31
CA VAL A 354 -10.59 -4.12 -16.30
C VAL A 354 -10.81 -3.55 -17.70
N ASP A 355 -11.98 -2.98 -17.93
CA ASP A 355 -12.28 -2.29 -19.19
C ASP A 355 -11.49 -0.98 -19.31
N CYS A 356 -11.22 -0.59 -20.56
CA CYS A 356 -10.77 0.74 -20.90
C CYS A 356 -11.90 1.75 -20.73
N TYR A 357 -11.65 2.79 -19.95
CA TYR A 357 -12.63 3.85 -19.68
C TYR A 357 -12.66 4.96 -20.71
N GLY A 358 -11.50 5.27 -21.28
CA GLY A 358 -11.33 6.35 -22.22
C GLY A 358 -9.92 6.37 -22.77
N ASN A 359 -9.56 7.43 -23.49
CA ASN A 359 -8.23 7.56 -24.07
C ASN A 359 -7.80 9.03 -24.07
N VAL A 360 -6.59 9.32 -23.56
CA VAL A 360 -6.05 10.67 -23.44
C VAL A 360 -5.77 11.36 -24.79
N LEU A 361 -5.87 10.65 -25.91
CA LEU A 361 -5.82 11.24 -27.24
C LEU A 361 -7.17 11.85 -27.68
N HIS A 362 -8.25 11.47 -27.04
CA HIS A 362 -9.63 11.81 -27.46
C HIS A 362 -10.43 12.52 -26.38
N GLU A 363 -10.00 12.42 -25.13
CA GLU A 363 -10.71 12.94 -23.96
C GLU A 363 -9.75 13.78 -23.09
N LYS A 364 -10.27 14.78 -22.39
CA LYS A 364 -9.49 15.60 -21.46
C LYS A 364 -9.20 14.80 -20.21
N LEU A 365 -7.99 14.95 -19.67
CA LEU A 365 -7.58 14.24 -18.46
C LEU A 365 -8.47 14.58 -17.26
N VAL A 366 -8.92 15.84 -17.15
CA VAL A 366 -9.82 16.29 -16.07
C VAL A 366 -11.14 15.50 -16.06
N ASP A 367 -11.73 15.23 -17.22
CA ASP A 367 -12.97 14.46 -17.32
C ASP A 367 -12.75 12.99 -16.91
N LEU A 368 -11.60 12.42 -17.26
CA LEU A 368 -11.19 11.07 -16.86
C LEU A 368 -10.91 10.97 -15.36
N LEU A 369 -10.32 12.00 -14.76
CA LEU A 369 -10.10 12.08 -13.31
C LEU A 369 -11.43 12.15 -12.54
N GLU A 370 -12.40 12.93 -13.04
CA GLU A 370 -13.73 12.99 -12.42
C GLU A 370 -14.48 11.65 -12.51
N GLN A 371 -14.38 10.94 -13.64
CA GLN A 371 -14.90 9.58 -13.77
C GLN A 371 -14.24 8.61 -12.79
N GLY A 372 -12.90 8.75 -12.56
CA GLY A 372 -12.17 7.98 -11.58
C GLY A 372 -12.66 8.22 -10.15
N LYS A 373 -12.90 9.48 -9.77
CA LYS A 373 -13.50 9.84 -8.48
C LYS A 373 -14.88 9.24 -8.31
N HIS A 374 -15.73 9.34 -9.33
CA HIS A 374 -17.07 8.72 -9.31
C HIS A 374 -16.99 7.20 -9.16
N SER A 375 -16.05 6.54 -9.84
CA SER A 375 -15.83 5.09 -9.71
C SER A 375 -15.36 4.71 -8.31
N LEU A 376 -14.50 5.53 -7.69
CA LEU A 376 -14.05 5.34 -6.31
C LEU A 376 -15.22 5.44 -5.33
N ASP A 377 -16.06 6.45 -5.47
CA ASP A 377 -17.23 6.65 -4.60
C ASP A 377 -18.28 5.54 -4.79
N THR A 378 -18.55 5.15 -6.03
CA THR A 378 -19.49 4.05 -6.33
C THR A 378 -19.02 2.73 -5.71
N THR A 379 -17.72 2.48 -5.69
CA THR A 379 -17.11 1.26 -5.11
C THR A 379 -16.62 1.44 -3.69
N ALA A 380 -16.96 2.54 -3.03
CA ALA A 380 -16.64 2.78 -1.64
C ALA A 380 -17.19 1.67 -0.74
N VAL A 381 -16.50 1.38 0.33
CA VAL A 381 -16.81 0.26 1.25
C VAL A 381 -18.22 0.37 1.86
N GLU A 382 -18.75 1.57 1.96
CA GLU A 382 -20.12 1.85 2.39
C GLU A 382 -21.19 1.33 1.40
N ASN A 383 -20.83 1.18 0.13
CA ASN A 383 -21.70 0.68 -0.94
C ASN A 383 -21.47 -0.82 -1.21
N VAL A 384 -20.63 -1.46 -0.44
CA VAL A 384 -20.29 -2.89 -0.60
C VAL A 384 -21.10 -3.73 0.37
N SER A 385 -21.93 -4.65 -0.16
CA SER A 385 -22.65 -5.62 0.66
C SER A 385 -21.70 -6.38 1.59
N ASN A 386 -22.12 -6.66 2.81
CA ASN A 386 -21.35 -7.25 3.90
C ASN A 386 -20.24 -6.35 4.51
N CYS A 387 -19.90 -5.22 3.87
CA CYS A 387 -18.96 -4.25 4.43
C CYS A 387 -19.68 -3.05 5.05
N HIS A 388 -20.86 -2.70 4.54
CA HIS A 388 -21.65 -1.55 4.99
C HIS A 388 -21.77 -1.47 6.53
N ASP A 389 -22.12 -2.58 7.18
CA ASP A 389 -22.27 -2.66 8.63
C ASP A 389 -21.06 -3.28 9.36
N CYS A 390 -19.94 -3.51 8.63
CA CYS A 390 -18.75 -4.09 9.22
C CYS A 390 -17.98 -3.06 10.04
N ASN A 391 -17.69 -3.37 11.30
CA ASN A 391 -16.90 -2.48 12.16
C ASN A 391 -15.43 -2.29 11.70
N LEU A 392 -14.89 -3.24 10.91
CA LEU A 392 -13.53 -3.18 10.35
C LEU A 392 -13.47 -2.51 8.97
N ARG A 393 -14.58 -1.99 8.44
CA ARG A 393 -14.66 -1.50 7.05
C ARG A 393 -13.58 -0.46 6.70
N TYR A 394 -13.30 0.45 7.60
CA TYR A 394 -12.35 1.54 7.35
C TYR A 394 -10.88 1.18 7.64
N ILE A 395 -10.64 0.01 8.23
CA ILE A 395 -9.29 -0.58 8.33
C ILE A 395 -8.98 -1.43 7.10
N CYS A 396 -9.97 -2.22 6.64
CA CYS A 396 -9.83 -3.17 5.53
C CYS A 396 -10.03 -2.51 4.15
N GLY A 397 -10.92 -1.50 4.05
CA GLY A 397 -11.33 -0.89 2.79
C GLY A 397 -12.14 -1.80 1.87
N GLY A 398 -12.59 -2.97 2.33
CA GLY A 398 -13.41 -3.92 1.56
C GLY A 398 -12.64 -4.73 0.53
N ASP A 399 -11.31 -4.81 0.64
CA ASP A 399 -10.38 -5.61 -0.16
C ASP A 399 -10.38 -5.27 -1.68
N CYS A 400 -9.77 -6.09 -2.50
CA CYS A 400 -9.57 -5.84 -3.93
C CYS A 400 -10.87 -5.88 -4.72
N ARG A 401 -11.21 -4.80 -5.41
CA ARG A 401 -12.43 -4.72 -6.23
C ARG A 401 -12.44 -5.71 -7.40
N ILE A 402 -11.28 -5.98 -8.00
CA ILE A 402 -11.17 -6.91 -9.13
C ILE A 402 -11.34 -8.36 -8.70
N ASP A 403 -10.83 -8.71 -7.52
CA ASP A 403 -10.80 -10.10 -7.07
C ASP A 403 -12.12 -10.56 -6.45
N HIS A 404 -12.81 -9.65 -5.78
CA HIS A 404 -13.97 -9.98 -4.96
C HIS A 404 -15.32 -9.61 -5.63
N PHE A 405 -15.29 -8.88 -6.73
CA PHE A 405 -16.51 -8.34 -7.35
C PHE A 405 -16.67 -8.82 -8.80
N ASN A 406 -17.88 -9.17 -9.18
CA ASN A 406 -18.22 -9.68 -10.52
C ASN A 406 -18.45 -8.56 -11.55
N PHE A 407 -17.56 -7.59 -11.63
CA PHE A 407 -17.69 -6.49 -12.57
C PHE A 407 -16.54 -6.32 -13.56
N ARG A 408 -15.72 -7.35 -13.70
CA ARG A 408 -14.71 -7.39 -14.75
C ARG A 408 -15.38 -7.25 -16.11
N GLY A 409 -14.85 -6.38 -16.94
CA GLY A 409 -15.34 -6.15 -18.27
C GLY A 409 -16.63 -5.32 -18.37
N ARG A 410 -17.19 -4.77 -17.27
CA ARG A 410 -18.45 -4.04 -17.27
C ARG A 410 -18.44 -2.76 -16.44
N ILE A 411 -17.29 -2.21 -16.19
CA ILE A 411 -17.14 -1.05 -15.29
C ILE A 411 -17.96 0.17 -15.78
N LYS A 412 -18.12 0.35 -17.09
CA LYS A 412 -18.94 1.42 -17.68
C LYS A 412 -20.45 1.31 -17.38
N GLU A 413 -20.90 0.13 -17.01
CA GLU A 413 -22.31 -0.16 -16.75
C GLU A 413 -22.70 -0.04 -15.28
N TRP A 414 -21.75 0.23 -14.38
CA TRP A 414 -22.02 0.34 -12.97
C TRP A 414 -22.86 1.53 -12.62
N LYS A 415 -24.03 1.24 -12.15
CA LYS A 415 -24.96 2.21 -11.61
C LYS A 415 -25.28 1.81 -10.18
N ASN A 416 -24.54 2.30 -9.20
CA ASN A 416 -24.90 2.19 -7.78
C ASN A 416 -25.35 0.79 -7.31
N GLU A 417 -24.86 -0.27 -7.95
CA GLU A 417 -25.18 -1.63 -7.53
C GLU A 417 -24.36 -1.97 -6.29
N LEU A 418 -25.04 -2.47 -5.28
CA LEU A 418 -24.39 -3.04 -4.10
C LEU A 418 -23.59 -4.26 -4.54
N VAL A 419 -22.29 -4.16 -4.40
CA VAL A 419 -21.36 -5.23 -4.74
C VAL A 419 -21.14 -6.10 -3.50
N GLN A 420 -21.09 -7.41 -3.64
CA GLN A 420 -20.96 -8.33 -2.56
C GLN A 420 -19.49 -8.80 -2.41
N THR A 421 -18.90 -8.65 -1.20
CA THR A 421 -17.57 -9.17 -0.91
C THR A 421 -17.62 -10.66 -0.54
N ARG A 422 -16.50 -11.37 -0.74
CA ARG A 422 -16.26 -12.74 -0.26
C ARG A 422 -15.60 -12.80 1.11
N CYS A 423 -15.67 -11.75 1.90
CA CYS A 423 -15.07 -11.66 3.22
C CYS A 423 -15.57 -12.79 4.13
N SER A 424 -14.67 -13.42 4.88
CA SER A 424 -14.96 -14.48 5.86
C SER A 424 -14.71 -14.00 7.29
N GLU A 425 -15.33 -14.66 8.26
CA GLU A 425 -15.08 -14.42 9.69
C GLU A 425 -13.61 -14.73 10.07
N GLU A 426 -13.00 -15.70 9.40
CA GLU A 426 -11.58 -16.02 9.60
C GLU A 426 -10.67 -14.85 9.13
N PHE A 427 -11.00 -14.20 8.02
CA PHE A 427 -10.29 -13.01 7.58
C PHE A 427 -10.39 -11.87 8.60
N LYS A 428 -11.59 -11.63 9.17
CA LYS A 428 -11.79 -10.61 10.21
C LYS A 428 -10.96 -10.91 11.45
N LYS A 429 -10.94 -12.16 11.91
CA LYS A 429 -10.11 -12.59 13.05
C LYS A 429 -8.61 -12.36 12.79
N ARG A 430 -8.12 -12.70 11.60
CA ARG A 430 -6.72 -12.42 11.22
C ARG A 430 -6.40 -10.93 11.20
N LEU A 431 -7.32 -10.10 10.72
CA LEU A 431 -7.13 -8.65 10.72
C LEU A 431 -7.08 -8.09 12.15
N ILE A 432 -8.01 -8.49 13.02
CA ILE A 432 -8.01 -8.12 14.45
C ILE A 432 -6.70 -8.54 15.11
N LYS A 433 -6.27 -9.79 14.90
CA LYS A 433 -4.98 -10.28 15.39
C LYS A 433 -3.84 -9.38 14.94
N LYS A 434 -3.78 -9.04 13.65
CA LYS A 434 -2.75 -8.17 13.09
C LYS A 434 -2.78 -6.77 13.71
N MET A 435 -3.96 -6.21 13.94
CA MET A 435 -4.12 -4.91 14.61
C MET A 435 -3.55 -4.93 16.03
N VAL A 436 -3.89 -5.97 16.82
CA VAL A 436 -3.41 -6.14 18.19
C VAL A 436 -1.92 -6.35 18.24
N GLU A 437 -1.38 -7.26 17.43
CA GLU A 437 0.05 -7.58 17.40
C GLU A 437 0.89 -6.39 16.94
N SER A 438 0.43 -5.66 15.91
CA SER A 438 1.13 -4.46 15.41
C SER A 438 1.16 -3.34 16.43
N PHE A 439 0.05 -3.11 17.14
CA PHE A 439 -0.01 -2.10 18.20
C PHE A 439 0.89 -2.49 19.38
N THR A 440 0.81 -3.75 19.81
CA THR A 440 1.64 -4.29 20.90
C THR A 440 3.13 -4.12 20.57
N PHE A 441 3.53 -4.48 19.35
CA PHE A 441 4.93 -4.35 18.90
C PHE A 441 5.43 -2.91 18.90
N TYR A 442 4.59 -1.95 18.53
CA TYR A 442 5.01 -0.56 18.29
C TYR A 442 4.92 0.33 19.54
N TYR A 443 3.98 0.04 20.47
CA TYR A 443 3.67 0.90 21.61
C TYR A 443 3.88 0.24 22.99
N GLN A 444 4.22 -1.03 23.06
CA GLN A 444 4.55 -1.74 24.30
C GLN A 444 6.06 -1.82 24.49
#